data_0740c3eb3aebff568ab88023f9dc6a45
#
_entry.id   0740c3eb3aebff568ab88023f9dc6a45
#
_cell.length_a   1.000
_cell.length_b   1.000
_cell.length_c   1.000
_cell.angle_alpha   90.00
_cell.angle_beta   90.00
_cell.angle_gamma   90.00
#
_symmetry.space_group_name_H-M   'P 1'
#
loop_
_entity.id
_entity.type
_entity.pdbx_description
1 polymer ?
#
loop_
_entity_poly.entity_id
_entity_poly.type
_entity_poly.pdbx_seq_one_letter_code
_entity_poly.pdbx_strand_id
1 'polypeptide(L)'
;MNPSPKAYDLLRIATYNIHKGVQGIGPARRLEIHNLGLAVEQLDADIVCLQEVRKLHRREAAYFQRWPDVPQAEYLAPEGYEAVYRTNAFTKHGEHGNALLSRWPVIGHQHEDISDHRFEQRGLLHVEVDAHGRRVHVIVVHLGLIPGSRVRQVERLQQFIEREVPPGSPVVVAGDFNDWGAQIKRMLSGFGLYEFDAPRAFTYPARLPLVQLDHVYVRGLEPLGLHVPRGRIWWRMSDHLPLIAEFKL
;
A
#
# COMPACT_ATOMS: atom_id res chain seq x y z
N MET A 1 -12.93 -9.71 31.73
CA MET A 1 -11.76 -10.00 30.87
C MET A 1 -12.32 -10.54 29.57
N ASN A 2 -12.25 -9.78 28.50
CA ASN A 2 -12.58 -10.32 27.18
C ASN A 2 -11.49 -11.33 26.79
N PRO A 3 -11.86 -12.53 26.30
CA PRO A 3 -10.88 -13.49 25.82
C PRO A 3 -10.08 -12.82 24.68
N SER A 4 -8.75 -13.01 24.68
CA SER A 4 -7.92 -12.63 23.53
C SER A 4 -8.51 -13.25 22.27
N PRO A 5 -8.63 -12.50 21.15
CA PRO A 5 -9.17 -13.04 19.91
C PRO A 5 -8.38 -14.30 19.52
N LYS A 6 -9.09 -15.34 19.10
CA LYS A 6 -8.46 -16.53 18.53
C LYS A 6 -7.71 -16.10 17.28
N ALA A 7 -6.58 -16.72 16.98
CA ALA A 7 -5.73 -16.39 15.83
C ALA A 7 -6.46 -16.32 14.46
N TYR A 8 -7.66 -16.88 14.39
CA TYR A 8 -8.54 -16.90 13.19
C TYR A 8 -9.44 -15.66 13.04
N ASP A 9 -9.48 -14.77 14.04
CA ASP A 9 -10.34 -13.59 14.04
C ASP A 9 -9.55 -12.29 13.78
N LEU A 10 -8.26 -12.41 13.47
CA LEU A 10 -7.35 -11.27 13.23
C LEU A 10 -7.00 -11.15 11.76
N LEU A 11 -7.17 -9.96 11.20
CA LEU A 11 -6.65 -9.55 9.89
C LEU A 11 -5.60 -8.47 10.08
N ARG A 12 -4.40 -8.74 9.60
CA ARG A 12 -3.27 -7.81 9.66
C ARG A 12 -2.92 -7.33 8.25
N ILE A 13 -3.04 -6.02 8.03
CA ILE A 13 -2.76 -5.39 6.73
C ILE A 13 -1.62 -4.39 6.91
N ALA A 14 -0.61 -4.46 6.04
CA ALA A 14 0.44 -3.48 5.97
C ALA A 14 0.35 -2.65 4.69
N THR A 15 0.72 -1.37 4.75
CA THR A 15 0.99 -0.55 3.55
C THR A 15 2.41 0.00 3.60
N TYR A 16 3.08 0.00 2.44
CA TYR A 16 4.47 0.42 2.35
C TYR A 16 4.81 0.98 0.96
N ASN A 17 5.15 2.27 0.87
CA ASN A 17 5.78 2.82 -0.32
C ASN A 17 7.26 2.40 -0.32
N ILE A 18 7.66 1.56 -1.28
CA ILE A 18 9.00 0.94 -1.33
C ILE A 18 10.02 1.74 -2.13
N HIS A 19 9.67 2.95 -2.56
CA HIS A 19 10.56 3.83 -3.33
C HIS A 19 11.28 3.10 -4.48
N LYS A 20 10.56 2.29 -5.24
CA LYS A 20 11.06 1.53 -6.40
C LYS A 20 12.16 0.50 -6.08
N GLY A 21 12.34 0.17 -4.81
CA GLY A 21 13.39 -0.74 -4.34
C GLY A 21 14.81 -0.18 -4.42
N VAL A 22 14.96 1.15 -4.57
CA VAL A 22 16.25 1.82 -4.74
C VAL A 22 16.30 3.07 -3.88
N GLN A 23 17.37 3.24 -3.11
CA GLN A 23 17.62 4.41 -2.28
C GLN A 23 18.83 5.23 -2.74
N GLY A 24 18.85 6.52 -2.41
CA GLY A 24 19.95 7.44 -2.69
C GLY A 24 19.84 8.12 -4.05
N ILE A 25 20.76 9.03 -4.34
CA ILE A 25 20.80 9.88 -5.54
C ILE A 25 22.15 9.72 -6.25
N GLY A 26 22.13 9.75 -7.57
CA GLY A 26 23.33 9.70 -8.40
C GLY A 26 24.20 8.47 -8.11
N PRO A 27 25.54 8.62 -7.91
CA PRO A 27 26.44 7.51 -7.64
C PRO A 27 26.21 6.83 -6.28
N ALA A 28 25.54 7.51 -5.35
CA ALA A 28 25.20 6.96 -4.02
C ALA A 28 23.94 6.10 -4.02
N ARG A 29 23.39 5.77 -5.18
CA ARG A 29 22.22 4.89 -5.30
C ARG A 29 22.56 3.48 -4.87
N ARG A 30 21.65 2.89 -4.12
CA ARG A 30 21.76 1.51 -3.60
C ARG A 30 20.50 0.73 -3.92
N LEU A 31 20.67 -0.51 -4.32
CA LEU A 31 19.60 -1.47 -4.49
C LEU A 31 19.21 -2.01 -3.11
N GLU A 32 17.96 -1.74 -2.71
CA GLU A 32 17.43 -2.15 -1.40
C GLU A 32 16.36 -3.26 -1.52
N ILE A 33 16.04 -3.70 -2.71
CA ILE A 33 14.97 -4.68 -2.96
C ILE A 33 15.15 -5.99 -2.17
N HIS A 34 16.39 -6.43 -1.96
CA HIS A 34 16.70 -7.65 -1.19
C HIS A 34 16.42 -7.47 0.30
N ASN A 35 16.75 -6.28 0.85
CA ASN A 35 16.43 -5.93 2.23
C ASN A 35 14.92 -5.73 2.41
N LEU A 36 14.25 -5.19 1.39
CA LEU A 36 12.80 -5.05 1.37
C LEU A 36 12.07 -6.40 1.38
N GLY A 37 12.59 -7.44 0.70
CA GLY A 37 12.06 -8.80 0.80
C GLY A 37 12.04 -9.31 2.23
N LEU A 38 13.17 -9.23 2.94
CA LEU A 38 13.26 -9.59 4.36
C LEU A 38 12.35 -8.72 5.25
N ALA A 39 12.23 -7.44 4.90
CA ALA A 39 11.36 -6.53 5.64
C ALA A 39 9.89 -6.88 5.48
N VAL A 40 9.44 -7.22 4.27
CA VAL A 40 8.06 -7.66 4.01
C VAL A 40 7.71 -8.91 4.82
N GLU A 41 8.62 -9.89 4.89
CA GLU A 41 8.45 -11.06 5.77
C GLU A 41 8.31 -10.66 7.25
N GLN A 42 9.13 -9.70 7.72
CA GLN A 42 9.10 -9.21 9.11
C GLN A 42 7.82 -8.43 9.47
N LEU A 43 7.09 -7.90 8.49
CA LEU A 43 5.79 -7.27 8.76
C LEU A 43 4.77 -8.28 9.30
N ASP A 44 4.94 -9.56 8.98
CA ASP A 44 4.03 -10.66 9.35
C ASP A 44 2.56 -10.28 9.12
N ALA A 45 2.29 -9.62 7.99
CA ALA A 45 0.96 -9.15 7.63
C ALA A 45 0.29 -10.14 6.67
N ASP A 46 -1.00 -10.38 6.83
CA ASP A 46 -1.77 -11.25 5.93
C ASP A 46 -1.88 -10.66 4.53
N ILE A 47 -1.93 -9.33 4.47
CA ILE A 47 -1.98 -8.56 3.23
C ILE A 47 -0.97 -7.42 3.29
N VAL A 48 -0.17 -7.25 2.22
CA VAL A 48 0.79 -6.15 2.08
C VAL A 48 0.47 -5.32 0.84
N CYS A 49 0.11 -4.06 1.05
CA CYS A 49 -0.18 -3.07 0.01
C CYS A 49 1.08 -2.28 -0.30
N LEU A 50 1.60 -2.40 -1.52
CA LEU A 50 2.87 -1.79 -1.91
C LEU A 50 2.65 -0.70 -2.96
N GLN A 51 3.36 0.43 -2.81
CA GLN A 51 3.38 1.52 -3.78
C GLN A 51 4.78 1.68 -4.38
N GLU A 52 4.84 2.29 -5.55
CA GLU A 52 6.06 2.48 -6.34
C GLU A 52 6.78 1.18 -6.73
N VAL A 53 6.04 0.09 -6.89
CA VAL A 53 6.56 -1.21 -7.31
C VAL A 53 6.88 -1.22 -8.79
N ARG A 54 7.96 -1.85 -9.21
CA ARG A 54 8.37 -2.00 -10.62
C ARG A 54 8.19 -3.43 -11.11
N LYS A 55 7.65 -3.55 -12.32
CA LYS A 55 7.69 -4.81 -13.07
C LYS A 55 8.94 -4.89 -13.93
N LEU A 56 9.26 -3.79 -14.64
CA LEU A 56 10.42 -3.70 -15.52
C LEU A 56 11.08 -2.32 -15.39
N HIS A 57 12.41 -2.28 -15.34
CA HIS A 57 13.17 -1.04 -15.49
C HIS A 57 14.56 -1.27 -16.10
N ARG A 58 14.67 -1.19 -17.43
CA ARG A 58 15.86 -1.56 -18.21
C ARG A 58 17.14 -0.86 -17.75
N ARG A 59 17.08 0.45 -17.46
CA ARG A 59 18.28 1.22 -17.06
C ARG A 59 18.80 0.79 -15.69
N GLU A 60 17.95 0.46 -14.75
CA GLU A 60 18.37 0.03 -13.42
C GLU A 60 18.80 -1.44 -13.40
N ALA A 61 18.12 -2.28 -14.16
CA ALA A 61 18.57 -3.67 -14.38
C ALA A 61 19.98 -3.72 -14.99
N ALA A 62 20.32 -2.79 -15.90
CA ALA A 62 21.67 -2.69 -16.44
C ALA A 62 22.69 -2.06 -15.46
N TYR A 63 22.24 -1.22 -14.52
CA TYR A 63 23.10 -0.54 -13.55
C TYR A 63 23.44 -1.38 -12.32
N PHE A 64 22.45 -2.12 -11.78
CA PHE A 64 22.61 -2.93 -10.57
C PHE A 64 22.84 -4.40 -10.93
N GLN A 65 24.01 -4.94 -10.60
CA GLN A 65 24.37 -6.34 -10.89
C GLN A 65 23.43 -7.38 -10.26
N ARG A 66 22.76 -7.03 -9.15
CA ARG A 66 21.85 -7.93 -8.43
C ARG A 66 20.38 -7.52 -8.59
N TRP A 67 20.03 -6.88 -9.72
CA TRP A 67 18.63 -6.60 -10.01
C TRP A 67 17.86 -7.92 -10.14
N PRO A 68 16.67 -8.07 -9.50
CA PRO A 68 15.88 -9.30 -9.63
C PRO A 68 15.49 -9.59 -11.08
N ASP A 69 15.54 -10.87 -11.47
CA ASP A 69 15.14 -11.33 -12.80
C ASP A 69 13.61 -11.44 -12.95
N VAL A 70 12.88 -11.34 -11.86
CA VAL A 70 11.41 -11.35 -11.81
C VAL A 70 10.86 -9.97 -11.40
N PRO A 71 9.59 -9.67 -11.70
CA PRO A 71 8.93 -8.45 -11.23
C PRO A 71 9.06 -8.25 -9.70
N GLN A 72 9.22 -7.00 -9.25
CA GLN A 72 9.43 -6.72 -7.82
C GLN A 72 8.29 -7.25 -6.94
N ALA A 73 7.03 -7.21 -7.41
CA ALA A 73 5.92 -7.76 -6.63
C ALA A 73 6.09 -9.26 -6.34
N GLU A 74 6.48 -10.03 -7.36
CA GLU A 74 6.75 -11.46 -7.23
C GLU A 74 7.99 -11.72 -6.35
N TYR A 75 9.04 -10.92 -6.52
CA TYR A 75 10.27 -11.01 -5.73
C TYR A 75 10.04 -10.74 -4.24
N LEU A 76 9.15 -9.80 -3.91
CA LEU A 76 8.85 -9.38 -2.54
C LEU A 76 7.81 -10.26 -1.85
N ALA A 77 7.09 -11.10 -2.60
CA ALA A 77 6.08 -11.99 -2.03
C ALA A 77 6.73 -13.08 -1.18
N PRO A 78 6.39 -13.17 0.13
CA PRO A 78 6.83 -14.29 0.95
C PRO A 78 6.31 -15.63 0.40
N GLU A 79 6.93 -16.72 0.82
CA GLU A 79 6.48 -18.06 0.42
C GLU A 79 5.00 -18.29 0.76
N GLY A 80 4.22 -18.77 -0.21
CA GLY A 80 2.79 -19.01 -0.05
C GLY A 80 1.89 -17.77 -0.25
N TYR A 81 2.46 -16.60 -0.57
CA TYR A 81 1.65 -15.42 -0.91
C TYR A 81 1.38 -15.34 -2.41
N GLU A 82 0.17 -14.91 -2.75
CA GLU A 82 -0.17 -14.47 -4.09
C GLU A 82 0.21 -13.00 -4.29
N ALA A 83 0.81 -12.67 -5.45
CA ALA A 83 1.19 -11.31 -5.81
C ALA A 83 0.30 -10.79 -6.95
N VAL A 84 -0.35 -9.66 -6.73
CA VAL A 84 -1.11 -8.92 -7.75
C VAL A 84 -0.42 -7.58 -8.00
N TYR A 85 -0.10 -7.29 -9.25
CA TYR A 85 0.52 -6.02 -9.66
C TYR A 85 -0.25 -5.37 -10.80
N ARG A 86 -0.37 -4.04 -10.76
CA ARG A 86 -0.89 -3.22 -11.86
C ARG A 86 -0.05 -1.96 -12.06
N THR A 87 0.27 -1.68 -13.31
CA THR A 87 1.04 -0.51 -13.72
C THR A 87 0.17 0.74 -13.63
N ASN A 88 0.66 1.77 -12.94
CA ASN A 88 0.03 3.10 -12.91
C ASN A 88 0.72 4.06 -13.89
N ALA A 89 2.04 3.96 -14.02
CA ALA A 89 2.82 4.91 -14.80
C ALA A 89 3.87 4.24 -15.68
N PHE A 90 3.95 4.72 -16.92
CA PHE A 90 4.98 4.33 -17.88
C PHE A 90 6.05 5.42 -18.00
N THR A 91 7.29 4.99 -18.08
CA THR A 91 8.45 5.87 -18.27
C THR A 91 9.26 5.41 -19.46
N LYS A 92 10.21 6.24 -19.94
CA LYS A 92 11.12 5.88 -21.04
C LYS A 92 11.88 4.56 -20.81
N HIS A 93 12.14 4.19 -19.56
CA HIS A 93 13.01 3.06 -19.23
C HIS A 93 12.29 1.90 -18.55
N GLY A 94 11.02 2.04 -18.25
CA GLY A 94 10.22 1.02 -17.56
C GLY A 94 8.90 1.55 -17.07
N GLU A 95 8.41 0.95 -16.01
CA GLU A 95 7.11 1.25 -15.42
C GLU A 95 7.15 1.15 -13.90
N HIS A 96 6.12 1.67 -13.25
CA HIS A 96 5.87 1.43 -11.82
C HIS A 96 4.37 1.52 -11.53
N GLY A 97 3.98 0.90 -10.44
CA GLY A 97 2.58 0.84 -10.06
C GLY A 97 2.36 0.40 -8.63
N ASN A 98 1.17 -0.11 -8.39
CA ASN A 98 0.76 -0.66 -7.11
C ASN A 98 0.78 -2.18 -7.14
N ALA A 99 1.09 -2.79 -5.99
CA ALA A 99 0.98 -4.23 -5.80
C ALA A 99 0.26 -4.56 -4.49
N LEU A 100 -0.30 -5.75 -4.44
CA LEU A 100 -0.81 -6.37 -3.24
C LEU A 100 -0.26 -7.78 -3.15
N LEU A 101 0.28 -8.12 -1.98
CA LEU A 101 0.70 -9.47 -1.63
C LEU A 101 -0.29 -10.02 -0.62
N SER A 102 -0.81 -11.22 -0.84
CA SER A 102 -1.82 -11.83 0.03
C SER A 102 -1.43 -13.23 0.46
N ARG A 103 -1.47 -13.50 1.77
CA ARG A 103 -1.39 -14.85 2.34
C ARG A 103 -2.66 -15.66 2.04
N TRP A 104 -3.76 -14.97 1.76
CA TRP A 104 -5.07 -15.57 1.52
C TRP A 104 -5.42 -15.58 0.04
N PRO A 105 -6.29 -16.50 -0.39
CA PRO A 105 -6.66 -16.63 -1.80
C PRO A 105 -7.20 -15.32 -2.39
N VAL A 106 -6.69 -14.94 -3.54
CA VAL A 106 -7.19 -13.82 -4.34
C VAL A 106 -8.35 -14.31 -5.19
N ILE A 107 -9.56 -13.78 -4.95
CA ILE A 107 -10.77 -14.13 -5.71
C ILE A 107 -10.80 -13.40 -7.04
N GLY A 108 -10.39 -12.14 -7.05
CA GLY A 108 -10.38 -11.30 -8.23
C GLY A 108 -9.67 -9.97 -7.99
N HIS A 109 -9.38 -9.27 -9.07
CA HIS A 109 -8.75 -7.94 -8.97
C HIS A 109 -9.11 -7.07 -10.17
N GLN A 110 -9.13 -5.77 -9.94
CA GLN A 110 -9.38 -4.73 -10.94
C GLN A 110 -8.37 -3.58 -10.80
N HIS A 111 -8.20 -2.82 -11.86
CA HIS A 111 -7.38 -1.63 -11.87
C HIS A 111 -8.15 -0.50 -12.54
N GLU A 112 -8.11 0.69 -11.96
CA GLU A 112 -8.66 1.90 -12.58
C GLU A 112 -7.63 3.01 -12.60
N ASP A 113 -7.53 3.69 -13.75
CA ASP A 113 -6.71 4.90 -13.90
C ASP A 113 -7.45 6.08 -13.24
N ILE A 114 -6.86 6.61 -12.17
CA ILE A 114 -7.35 7.78 -11.47
C ILE A 114 -6.47 9.02 -11.72
N SER A 115 -5.64 9.00 -12.76
CA SER A 115 -4.78 10.14 -13.13
C SER A 115 -5.62 11.39 -13.38
N ASP A 116 -5.22 12.50 -12.77
CA ASP A 116 -5.87 13.79 -13.00
C ASP A 116 -5.28 14.55 -14.20
N HIS A 117 -3.99 14.34 -14.43
CA HIS A 117 -3.26 14.93 -15.56
C HIS A 117 -2.11 14.04 -16.03
N ARG A 118 -1.69 14.25 -17.29
CA ARG A 118 -0.72 13.38 -17.98
C ARG A 118 0.69 13.32 -17.37
N PHE A 119 1.05 14.28 -16.52
CA PHE A 119 2.38 14.35 -15.92
C PHE A 119 2.53 13.55 -14.63
N GLU A 120 1.42 13.13 -14.04
CA GLU A 120 1.39 12.36 -12.81
C GLU A 120 0.35 11.24 -12.94
N GLN A 121 0.80 10.11 -13.48
CA GLN A 121 -0.05 8.94 -13.66
C GLN A 121 -0.28 8.24 -12.32
N ARG A 122 -1.54 7.99 -11.99
CA ARG A 122 -1.98 7.34 -10.74
C ARG A 122 -3.08 6.33 -11.04
N GLY A 123 -3.08 5.24 -10.28
CA GLY A 123 -4.09 4.21 -10.38
C GLY A 123 -4.49 3.67 -9.03
N LEU A 124 -5.67 3.10 -8.93
CA LEU A 124 -6.05 2.24 -7.83
C LEU A 124 -5.94 0.78 -8.25
N LEU A 125 -5.52 -0.06 -7.33
CA LEU A 125 -5.54 -1.51 -7.48
C LEU A 125 -6.53 -2.07 -6.46
N HIS A 126 -7.64 -2.61 -6.92
CA HIS A 126 -8.62 -3.32 -6.10
C HIS A 126 -8.34 -4.82 -6.17
N VAL A 127 -8.32 -5.46 -5.02
CA VAL A 127 -8.17 -6.91 -4.87
C VAL A 127 -9.23 -7.41 -3.90
N GLU A 128 -9.94 -8.45 -4.28
CA GLU A 128 -10.89 -9.18 -3.45
C GLU A 128 -10.20 -10.43 -2.92
N VAL A 129 -10.13 -10.58 -1.59
CA VAL A 129 -9.49 -11.71 -0.93
C VAL A 129 -10.50 -12.51 -0.09
N ASP A 130 -10.30 -13.82 0.00
CA ASP A 130 -11.05 -14.70 0.88
C ASP A 130 -10.36 -14.82 2.24
N ALA A 131 -10.81 -14.04 3.19
CA ALA A 131 -10.32 -14.05 4.56
C ALA A 131 -11.14 -15.04 5.40
N HIS A 132 -10.76 -16.32 5.39
CA HIS A 132 -11.45 -17.39 6.12
C HIS A 132 -12.95 -17.50 5.81
N GLY A 133 -13.33 -17.40 4.52
CA GLY A 133 -14.71 -17.44 4.08
C GLY A 133 -15.43 -16.09 4.10
N ARG A 134 -14.73 -15.03 4.53
CA ARG A 134 -15.24 -13.66 4.48
C ARG A 134 -14.53 -12.88 3.37
N ARG A 135 -15.30 -12.38 2.43
CA ARG A 135 -14.76 -11.53 1.35
C ARG A 135 -14.38 -10.16 1.88
N VAL A 136 -13.15 -9.76 1.66
CA VAL A 136 -12.62 -8.44 2.02
C VAL A 136 -12.11 -7.75 0.75
N HIS A 137 -12.59 -6.53 0.50
CA HIS A 137 -12.15 -5.70 -0.61
C HIS A 137 -11.01 -4.80 -0.15
N VAL A 138 -9.83 -4.96 -0.73
CA VAL A 138 -8.64 -4.17 -0.42
C VAL A 138 -8.27 -3.32 -1.62
N ILE A 139 -8.16 -2.02 -1.42
CA ILE A 139 -7.83 -1.06 -2.48
C ILE A 139 -6.51 -0.39 -2.14
N VAL A 140 -5.52 -0.59 -3.01
CA VAL A 140 -4.20 0.03 -2.88
C VAL A 140 -4.18 1.31 -3.70
N VAL A 141 -3.81 2.42 -3.07
CA VAL A 141 -3.71 3.74 -3.71
C VAL A 141 -2.32 4.34 -3.53
N HIS A 142 -1.93 5.18 -4.48
CA HIS A 142 -0.85 6.15 -4.36
C HIS A 142 -1.33 7.45 -5.01
N LEU A 143 -1.77 8.40 -4.18
CA LEU A 143 -2.37 9.65 -4.65
C LEU A 143 -1.31 10.66 -5.11
N GLY A 144 -1.75 11.67 -5.85
CA GLY A 144 -0.90 12.70 -6.40
C GLY A 144 -0.37 13.71 -5.38
N LEU A 145 0.70 14.42 -5.77
CA LEU A 145 1.32 15.46 -4.95
C LEU A 145 0.51 16.76 -4.90
N ILE A 146 -0.33 17.01 -5.92
CA ILE A 146 -1.11 18.24 -6.04
C ILE A 146 -2.42 18.12 -5.25
N PRO A 147 -2.72 19.03 -4.28
CA PRO A 147 -3.92 18.91 -3.46
C PRO A 147 -5.23 18.80 -4.23
N GLY A 148 -5.44 19.62 -5.27
CA GLY A 148 -6.64 19.55 -6.11
C GLY A 148 -6.75 18.24 -6.89
N SER A 149 -5.64 17.65 -7.34
CA SER A 149 -5.62 16.35 -8.00
C SER A 149 -6.03 15.23 -7.02
N ARG A 150 -5.52 15.26 -5.78
CA ARG A 150 -5.92 14.28 -4.75
C ARG A 150 -7.42 14.29 -4.48
N VAL A 151 -8.04 15.47 -4.42
CA VAL A 151 -9.51 15.58 -4.24
C VAL A 151 -10.24 14.83 -5.36
N ARG A 152 -9.92 15.11 -6.61
CA ARG A 152 -10.55 14.44 -7.77
C ARG A 152 -10.23 12.95 -7.84
N GLN A 153 -9.04 12.54 -7.41
CA GLN A 153 -8.67 11.11 -7.30
C GLN A 153 -9.48 10.40 -6.22
N VAL A 154 -9.72 11.05 -5.08
CA VAL A 154 -10.59 10.49 -4.02
C VAL A 154 -12.06 10.44 -4.47
N GLU A 155 -12.56 11.41 -5.21
CA GLU A 155 -13.89 11.36 -5.82
C GLU A 155 -14.03 10.15 -6.77
N ARG A 156 -13.02 9.88 -7.60
CA ARG A 156 -12.99 8.68 -8.46
C ARG A 156 -12.92 7.37 -7.66
N LEU A 157 -12.12 7.35 -6.59
CA LEU A 157 -12.07 6.22 -5.67
C LEU A 157 -13.44 5.94 -5.03
N GLN A 158 -14.17 6.97 -4.61
CA GLN A 158 -15.52 6.82 -4.05
C GLN A 158 -16.49 6.25 -5.09
N GLN A 159 -16.50 6.80 -6.32
CA GLN A 159 -17.29 6.29 -7.44
C GLN A 159 -16.95 4.84 -7.78
N PHE A 160 -15.66 4.48 -7.75
CA PHE A 160 -15.23 3.10 -7.93
C PHE A 160 -15.80 2.17 -6.87
N ILE A 161 -15.69 2.55 -5.59
CA ILE A 161 -16.22 1.75 -4.48
C ILE A 161 -17.74 1.58 -4.58
N GLU A 162 -18.48 2.63 -4.94
CA GLU A 162 -19.94 2.56 -5.13
C GLU A 162 -20.34 1.60 -6.25
N ARG A 163 -19.56 1.54 -7.31
CA ARG A 163 -19.83 0.72 -8.49
C ARG A 163 -19.42 -0.73 -8.31
N GLU A 164 -18.24 -0.99 -7.72
CA GLU A 164 -17.58 -2.29 -7.76
C GLU A 164 -17.66 -3.08 -6.43
N VAL A 165 -17.93 -2.41 -5.31
CA VAL A 165 -17.97 -3.06 -4.00
C VAL A 165 -19.41 -3.20 -3.53
N PRO A 166 -19.90 -4.43 -3.29
CA PRO A 166 -21.26 -4.64 -2.82
C PRO A 166 -21.55 -3.88 -1.52
N PRO A 167 -22.76 -3.30 -1.38
CA PRO A 167 -23.14 -2.62 -0.14
C PRO A 167 -22.99 -3.52 1.09
N GLY A 168 -22.38 -2.97 2.16
CA GLY A 168 -22.15 -3.71 3.40
C GLY A 168 -20.92 -4.62 3.41
N SER A 169 -20.23 -4.81 2.28
CA SER A 169 -18.98 -5.55 2.25
C SER A 169 -17.86 -4.81 2.98
N PRO A 170 -16.96 -5.55 3.67
CA PRO A 170 -15.76 -4.97 4.24
C PRO A 170 -14.85 -4.37 3.18
N VAL A 171 -14.42 -3.13 3.40
CA VAL A 171 -13.51 -2.40 2.51
C VAL A 171 -12.34 -1.85 3.32
N VAL A 172 -11.13 -2.06 2.83
CA VAL A 172 -9.92 -1.42 3.32
C VAL A 172 -9.28 -0.64 2.17
N VAL A 173 -9.02 0.63 2.36
CA VAL A 173 -8.25 1.47 1.44
C VAL A 173 -6.93 1.81 2.09
N ALA A 174 -5.83 1.35 1.53
CA ALA A 174 -4.50 1.52 2.09
C ALA A 174 -3.51 2.07 1.05
N GLY A 175 -2.57 2.89 1.48
CA GLY A 175 -1.55 3.42 0.58
C GLY A 175 -0.93 4.72 1.03
N ASP A 176 -0.18 5.31 0.10
CA ASP A 176 0.39 6.64 0.21
C ASP A 176 -0.61 7.66 -0.34
N PHE A 177 -1.20 8.44 0.56
CA PHE A 177 -2.19 9.46 0.21
C PHE A 177 -1.57 10.81 -0.10
N ASN A 178 -0.28 11.01 0.15
CA ASN A 178 0.41 12.29 0.00
C ASN A 178 -0.35 13.48 0.63
N ASP A 179 -1.20 13.20 1.65
CA ASP A 179 -2.04 14.22 2.29
C ASP A 179 -1.38 14.79 3.54
N TRP A 180 -0.95 16.04 3.44
CA TRP A 180 -0.35 16.81 4.53
C TRP A 180 -1.40 17.46 5.45
N GLY A 181 -2.68 17.34 5.07
CA GLY A 181 -3.80 18.00 5.73
C GLY A 181 -4.84 17.04 6.27
N ALA A 182 -6.06 17.55 6.42
CA ALA A 182 -7.19 16.77 6.90
C ALA A 182 -8.34 16.71 5.86
N GLN A 183 -8.12 17.18 4.63
CA GLN A 183 -9.15 17.28 3.63
C GLN A 183 -9.59 15.89 3.15
N ILE A 184 -8.64 15.05 2.79
CA ILE A 184 -8.90 13.67 2.33
C ILE A 184 -9.57 12.86 3.43
N LYS A 185 -9.07 12.97 4.66
CA LYS A 185 -9.69 12.33 5.82
C LYS A 185 -11.17 12.69 5.97
N ARG A 186 -11.54 13.99 5.85
CA ARG A 186 -12.95 14.43 5.93
C ARG A 186 -13.81 13.87 4.79
N MET A 187 -13.28 13.84 3.56
CA MET A 187 -13.98 13.28 2.41
C MET A 187 -14.27 11.80 2.59
N LEU A 188 -13.27 11.01 2.98
CA LEU A 188 -13.42 9.57 3.18
C LEU A 188 -14.32 9.25 4.38
N SER A 189 -14.21 10.00 5.49
CA SER A 189 -15.10 9.84 6.64
C SER A 189 -16.55 10.16 6.29
N GLY A 190 -16.81 11.20 5.47
CA GLY A 190 -18.14 11.51 4.93
C GLY A 190 -18.70 10.41 4.03
N PHE A 191 -17.85 9.61 3.43
CA PHE A 191 -18.20 8.44 2.61
C PHE A 191 -18.33 7.13 3.42
N GLY A 192 -18.08 7.18 4.74
CA GLY A 192 -18.18 6.02 5.63
C GLY A 192 -16.91 5.16 5.67
N LEU A 193 -15.78 5.69 5.25
CA LEU A 193 -14.45 5.10 5.42
C LEU A 193 -13.71 5.83 6.55
N TYR A 194 -13.37 5.13 7.61
CA TYR A 194 -12.79 5.73 8.80
C TYR A 194 -11.35 5.29 9.02
N GLU A 195 -10.52 6.18 9.53
CA GLU A 195 -9.22 5.86 10.11
C GLU A 195 -9.38 5.32 11.52
N PHE A 196 -8.26 4.76 12.02
CA PHE A 196 -8.12 4.37 13.42
C PHE A 196 -8.24 5.60 14.34
N ASP A 197 -8.96 5.45 15.44
CA ASP A 197 -8.90 6.41 16.55
C ASP A 197 -7.63 6.14 17.38
N ALA A 198 -6.51 6.57 16.83
CA ALA A 198 -5.18 6.33 17.36
C ALA A 198 -4.29 7.58 17.21
N PRO A 199 -3.22 7.72 17.99
CA PRO A 199 -2.22 8.75 17.76
C PRO A 199 -1.68 8.69 16.32
N ARG A 200 -1.27 9.85 15.78
CA ARG A 200 -0.73 9.95 14.42
C ARG A 200 0.43 8.97 14.21
N ALA A 201 0.31 8.17 13.18
CA ALA A 201 1.29 7.18 12.76
C ALA A 201 2.24 7.81 11.73
N PHE A 202 3.21 8.60 12.19
CA PHE A 202 4.16 9.26 11.29
C PHE A 202 5.01 8.26 10.52
N THR A 203 4.95 8.32 9.18
CA THR A 203 5.65 7.41 8.26
C THR A 203 6.72 8.10 7.42
N TYR A 204 6.68 9.42 7.28
CA TYR A 204 7.56 10.18 6.40
C TYR A 204 8.20 11.40 7.10
N PRO A 205 9.46 11.78 6.77
CA PRO A 205 10.44 10.92 6.11
C PRO A 205 10.95 9.83 7.06
N ALA A 206 11.28 8.65 6.55
CA ALA A 206 11.58 7.46 7.36
C ALA A 206 12.66 7.67 8.44
N ARG A 207 13.67 8.53 8.18
CA ARG A 207 14.77 8.84 9.13
C ARG A 207 14.32 9.67 10.33
N LEU A 208 13.40 10.60 10.11
CA LEU A 208 12.85 11.49 11.14
C LEU A 208 11.36 11.68 10.83
N PRO A 209 10.50 10.74 11.22
CA PRO A 209 9.10 10.76 10.83
C PRO A 209 8.36 11.91 11.51
N LEU A 210 7.86 12.83 10.69
CA LEU A 210 7.18 14.06 11.11
C LEU A 210 5.78 14.17 10.53
N VAL A 211 5.49 13.41 9.45
CA VAL A 211 4.24 13.46 8.72
C VAL A 211 3.68 12.05 8.53
N GLN A 212 2.38 11.90 8.61
CA GLN A 212 1.67 10.71 8.21
C GLN A 212 1.19 10.90 6.78
N LEU A 213 1.83 10.24 5.81
CA LEU A 213 1.44 10.22 4.41
C LEU A 213 0.75 8.91 4.02
N ASP A 214 1.11 7.84 4.73
CA ASP A 214 0.54 6.52 4.55
C ASP A 214 -0.64 6.34 5.51
N HIS A 215 -1.77 5.88 4.97
CA HIS A 215 -3.02 5.75 5.70
C HIS A 215 -3.69 4.42 5.41
N VAL A 216 -4.52 3.97 6.36
CA VAL A 216 -5.44 2.84 6.22
C VAL A 216 -6.82 3.29 6.65
N TYR A 217 -7.74 3.32 5.70
CA TYR A 217 -9.17 3.62 5.93
C TYR A 217 -9.97 2.34 5.83
N VAL A 218 -11.00 2.21 6.66
CA VAL A 218 -11.77 0.97 6.77
C VAL A 218 -13.27 1.22 6.88
N ARG A 219 -14.03 0.29 6.32
CA ARG A 219 -15.47 0.14 6.53
C ARG A 219 -15.81 -1.34 6.71
N GLY A 220 -16.66 -1.68 7.67
CA GLY A 220 -17.16 -3.06 7.85
C GLY A 220 -16.21 -4.03 8.57
N LEU A 221 -15.09 -3.55 9.12
CA LEU A 221 -14.20 -4.28 10.02
C LEU A 221 -14.00 -3.47 11.31
N GLU A 222 -13.77 -4.15 12.42
CA GLU A 222 -13.47 -3.53 13.71
C GLU A 222 -11.97 -3.26 13.83
N PRO A 223 -11.52 -1.98 13.92
CA PRO A 223 -10.10 -1.66 14.08
C PRO A 223 -9.62 -2.04 15.48
N LEU A 224 -8.47 -2.73 15.57
CA LEU A 224 -7.85 -3.16 16.83
C LEU A 224 -6.59 -2.37 17.16
N GLY A 225 -5.74 -2.09 16.16
CA GLY A 225 -4.47 -1.43 16.39
C GLY A 225 -3.84 -0.86 15.13
N LEU A 226 -3.00 0.16 15.33
CA LEU A 226 -2.21 0.79 14.28
C LEU A 226 -0.75 0.91 14.73
N HIS A 227 0.20 0.50 13.88
CA HIS A 227 1.58 0.32 14.26
C HIS A 227 2.55 0.74 13.16
N VAL A 228 3.62 1.46 13.51
CA VAL A 228 4.70 1.84 12.60
C VAL A 228 6.00 1.23 13.10
N PRO A 229 6.59 0.24 12.41
CA PRO A 229 7.88 -0.31 12.76
C PRO A 229 8.97 0.78 12.79
N ARG A 230 9.83 0.73 13.80
CA ARG A 230 10.88 1.70 14.01
C ARG A 230 12.25 1.05 13.99
N GLY A 231 13.30 1.84 13.73
CA GLY A 231 14.67 1.38 13.79
C GLY A 231 15.46 1.60 12.51
N ARG A 232 16.80 1.44 12.63
CA ARG A 232 17.76 1.78 11.55
C ARG A 232 17.56 0.98 10.26
N ILE A 233 17.02 -0.22 10.36
CA ILE A 233 16.78 -1.10 9.22
C ILE A 233 15.73 -0.49 8.28
N TRP A 234 14.63 0.02 8.84
CA TRP A 234 13.49 0.54 8.08
C TRP A 234 13.81 1.80 7.28
N TRP A 235 14.49 2.78 7.91
CA TRP A 235 14.80 4.05 7.25
C TRP A 235 15.96 4.00 6.24
N ARG A 236 16.58 2.84 6.08
CA ARG A 236 17.57 2.61 5.01
C ARG A 236 16.95 2.06 3.74
N MET A 237 15.79 1.42 3.83
CA MET A 237 15.17 0.68 2.71
C MET A 237 14.25 1.55 1.86
N SER A 238 13.55 2.51 2.47
CA SER A 238 12.68 3.47 1.79
C SER A 238 12.74 4.82 2.49
N ASP A 239 12.25 5.86 1.84
CA ASP A 239 12.00 7.18 2.44
C ASP A 239 10.68 7.22 3.22
N HIS A 240 9.83 6.19 3.10
CA HIS A 240 8.69 5.94 3.96
C HIS A 240 8.97 4.82 4.97
N LEU A 241 8.23 4.81 6.07
CA LEU A 241 8.10 3.68 6.98
C LEU A 241 6.82 2.93 6.67
N PRO A 242 6.78 1.59 6.83
CA PRO A 242 5.54 0.84 6.69
C PRO A 242 4.54 1.19 7.80
N LEU A 243 3.26 1.09 7.47
CA LEU A 243 2.15 1.22 8.41
C LEU A 243 1.39 -0.09 8.47
N ILE A 244 1.21 -0.65 9.67
CA ILE A 244 0.51 -1.90 9.93
C ILE A 244 -0.80 -1.59 10.66
N ALA A 245 -1.89 -2.14 10.17
CA ALA A 245 -3.22 -2.03 10.74
C ALA A 245 -3.76 -3.42 11.07
N GLU A 246 -4.36 -3.57 12.25
CA GLU A 246 -4.95 -4.81 12.75
C GLU A 246 -6.45 -4.64 12.91
N PHE A 247 -7.19 -5.65 12.45
CA PHE A 247 -8.64 -5.68 12.46
C PHE A 247 -9.14 -6.99 13.02
N LYS A 248 -10.32 -6.94 13.63
CA LYS A 248 -11.10 -8.13 13.88
C LYS A 248 -11.93 -8.47 12.63
N LEU A 249 -11.85 -9.72 12.23
CA LEU A 249 -12.65 -10.30 11.13
C LEU A 249 -14.07 -10.58 11.54
#